data_b41425b10e8fba7560cb9874aa43e5b3
#
_entry.id   b41425b10e8fba7560cb9874aa43e5b3
#
_cell.length_a   1.000
_cell.length_b   1.000
_cell.length_c   1.000
_cell.angle_alpha   90.00
_cell.angle_beta   90.00
_cell.angle_gamma   90.00
#
_symmetry.space_group_name_H-M   'P 1'
#
loop_
_entity.id
_entity.type
_entity.pdbx_description
1 polymer ?
#
loop_
_entity_poly.entity_id
_entity_poly.type
_entity_poly.pdbx_seq_one_letter_code
_entity_poly.pdbx_strand_id
1 'polypeptide(L)'
;MVRAKFVANGGDTCGRRRILGHQGLAALAVVWLFTFCILAPRARGQQVASSWQAEVRKYAEAQDWTAALSIVDREVARAPQDMDVRAWRARVLAWSGHLNEAEQEYTEILKAAPSDPDNWLGLANVYAREGRNQEALEDLNRAIALAPDRADLRAARGRALRDLGSRDGAREEFKKALALDPASAEARAGLLSVRPEPRHELRFGEGNDLFNFAAANHDGWVSLTSRWSAHWSTNAAGSYFRRGGVDAEKFLGSVTARQPEWGALTFGGAAGNDRGVIPKSEAFFDYDHGWRVSESRILRGAEFSYGSHWYWYALARILALNGMSVIYLPREWSWSLGFTESRSHFTGTAAEWRPSGATRLTFPIASRGQRRLSGNVFFATGTENFAQVDQIGQFASQTYGGGLRFQLSTLQEFAGSGAYQKRTQNRSDTSFGFTYVIRF
;
A
#
# COMPACT_ATOMS: atom_id res chain seq x y z
N MET A 1 -34.75 30.33 -28.27
CA MET A 1 -34.59 31.75 -28.04
C MET A 1 -33.55 31.91 -26.95
N VAL A 2 -32.41 32.51 -27.08
CA VAL A 2 -31.83 33.57 -27.93
C VAL A 2 -30.35 33.22 -28.16
N ARG A 3 -29.89 33.35 -29.38
CA ARG A 3 -28.49 33.34 -29.82
C ARG A 3 -27.77 34.63 -29.41
N ALA A 4 -26.50 34.58 -29.10
CA ALA A 4 -25.60 35.71 -29.40
C ALA A 4 -24.24 35.20 -29.89
N LYS A 5 -23.94 35.59 -31.13
CA LYS A 5 -22.65 35.57 -31.85
C LYS A 5 -21.85 36.82 -31.46
N PHE A 6 -20.52 36.75 -31.50
CA PHE A 6 -19.65 37.85 -31.95
C PHE A 6 -18.27 37.23 -32.25
N VAL A 7 -17.83 37.13 -33.46
CA VAL A 7 -17.28 38.04 -34.50
C VAL A 7 -15.81 38.45 -34.23
N ALA A 8 -14.97 38.02 -35.14
CA ALA A 8 -13.57 38.33 -35.33
C ALA A 8 -13.34 39.69 -35.99
N ASN A 9 -12.16 40.26 -35.76
CA ASN A 9 -11.46 41.21 -36.66
C ASN A 9 -10.01 41.22 -36.17
N GLY A 10 -8.95 41.06 -36.91
CA GLY A 10 -8.69 41.50 -38.29
C GLY A 10 -7.75 42.72 -38.26
N GLY A 11 -6.53 42.59 -38.73
CA GLY A 11 -5.67 43.74 -38.92
C GLY A 11 -4.21 43.45 -39.27
N ASP A 12 -3.95 43.23 -40.51
CA ASP A 12 -2.64 43.29 -41.15
C ASP A 12 -1.91 44.61 -40.92
N THR A 13 -0.58 44.60 -40.86
CA THR A 13 0.23 45.53 -41.68
C THR A 13 1.67 45.02 -41.89
N CYS A 14 1.98 44.94 -43.09
CA CYS A 14 3.18 44.78 -43.88
C CYS A 14 4.28 45.83 -43.54
N GLY A 15 5.54 45.41 -43.53
CA GLY A 15 6.70 46.30 -43.44
C GLY A 15 8.00 45.64 -44.00
N ARG A 16 8.10 45.54 -45.29
CA ARG A 16 9.36 45.26 -45.99
C ARG A 16 10.39 46.34 -45.68
N ARG A 17 11.61 45.97 -45.30
CA ARG A 17 12.84 46.74 -45.62
C ARG A 17 13.97 45.85 -46.09
N ARG A 18 14.59 46.36 -47.14
CA ARG A 18 15.55 45.79 -48.07
C ARG A 18 16.90 45.47 -47.45
N ILE A 19 17.45 44.40 -47.94
CA ILE A 19 18.82 43.94 -47.96
C ILE A 19 19.73 45.02 -48.61
N LEU A 20 20.87 45.31 -48.01
CA LEU A 20 22.09 45.76 -48.68
C LEU A 20 23.30 45.06 -48.08
N GLY A 21 24.10 44.48 -48.91
CA GLY A 21 25.13 43.50 -48.65
C GLY A 21 26.40 44.06 -48.02
N HIS A 22 27.04 43.17 -47.30
CA HIS A 22 28.47 43.21 -46.97
C HIS A 22 29.08 41.85 -47.32
N GLN A 23 29.33 41.64 -48.60
CA GLN A 23 30.36 40.71 -49.04
C GLN A 23 31.68 41.54 -49.05
N GLY A 24 32.60 41.22 -48.18
CA GLY A 24 33.90 41.86 -48.22
C GLY A 24 34.84 41.65 -47.00
N LEU A 25 34.44 40.97 -45.93
CA LEU A 25 35.31 40.84 -44.76
C LEU A 25 35.49 39.37 -44.25
N ALA A 26 35.02 38.39 -45.01
CA ALA A 26 35.16 36.98 -44.63
C ALA A 26 36.45 36.30 -45.13
N ALA A 27 37.25 36.94 -45.96
CA ALA A 27 38.42 36.31 -46.57
C ALA A 27 39.74 36.51 -45.81
N LEU A 28 39.80 37.43 -44.84
CA LEU A 28 41.02 37.67 -44.03
C LEU A 28 41.00 36.99 -42.66
N ALA A 29 39.83 36.50 -42.17
CA ALA A 29 39.73 35.80 -40.89
C ALA A 29 40.05 34.30 -40.99
N VAL A 30 39.98 33.70 -42.16
CA VAL A 30 40.24 32.27 -42.37
C VAL A 30 41.73 31.94 -42.45
N VAL A 31 42.56 32.87 -42.86
CA VAL A 31 44.03 32.65 -42.96
C VAL A 31 44.71 32.76 -41.60
N TRP A 32 44.15 33.51 -40.61
CA TRP A 32 44.70 33.60 -39.26
C TRP A 32 44.28 32.42 -38.37
N LEU A 33 43.21 31.74 -38.68
CA LEU A 33 42.76 30.54 -37.94
C LEU A 33 43.54 29.28 -38.34
N PHE A 34 44.10 29.21 -39.54
CA PHE A 34 44.91 28.06 -39.97
C PHE A 34 46.38 28.13 -39.55
N THR A 35 46.93 29.30 -39.24
CA THR A 35 48.30 29.42 -38.75
C THR A 35 48.44 29.26 -37.24
N PHE A 36 47.34 29.37 -36.45
CA PHE A 36 47.39 29.14 -35.00
C PHE A 36 47.18 27.69 -34.62
N CYS A 37 46.69 26.83 -35.54
CA CYS A 37 46.52 25.40 -35.28
C CYS A 37 47.78 24.54 -35.44
N ILE A 38 48.89 25.10 -35.95
CA ILE A 38 50.12 24.30 -36.18
C ILE A 38 51.15 24.48 -35.06
N LEU A 39 50.96 25.42 -34.14
CA LEU A 39 51.86 25.68 -33.01
C LEU A 39 51.20 25.52 -31.63
N ALA A 40 50.02 24.91 -31.54
CA ALA A 40 49.53 24.45 -30.24
C ALA A 40 50.41 23.29 -29.79
N PRO A 41 51.11 23.37 -28.66
CA PRO A 41 51.76 22.18 -28.09
C PRO A 41 50.66 21.14 -27.92
N ARG A 42 50.78 19.96 -28.55
CA ARG A 42 49.99 18.81 -28.21
C ARG A 42 50.08 18.67 -26.70
N ALA A 43 49.07 19.15 -26.01
CA ALA A 43 48.82 18.75 -24.62
C ALA A 43 48.74 17.22 -24.70
N ARG A 44 49.84 16.56 -24.35
CA ARG A 44 49.76 15.17 -23.95
C ARG A 44 48.68 15.18 -22.89
N GLY A 45 47.54 14.56 -23.19
CA GLY A 45 46.53 14.28 -22.19
C GLY A 45 47.29 13.62 -21.03
N GLN A 46 47.49 14.36 -19.96
CA GLN A 46 47.75 13.76 -18.70
C GLN A 46 46.55 12.80 -18.52
N GLN A 47 46.79 11.51 -18.76
CA GLN A 47 45.97 10.50 -18.13
C GLN A 47 46.01 10.83 -16.65
N VAL A 48 44.94 11.46 -16.17
CA VAL A 48 44.72 11.56 -14.73
C VAL A 48 44.71 10.12 -14.29
N ALA A 49 45.80 9.71 -13.64
CA ALA A 49 45.90 8.38 -13.08
C ALA A 49 44.65 8.24 -12.20
N SER A 50 43.76 7.30 -12.51
CA SER A 50 42.58 7.03 -11.73
C SER A 50 43.07 6.79 -10.32
N SER A 51 42.54 7.55 -9.34
CA SER A 51 42.94 7.33 -7.95
C SER A 51 42.60 5.87 -7.61
N TRP A 52 43.47 5.22 -6.85
CA TRP A 52 43.23 3.83 -6.43
C TRP A 52 41.83 3.65 -5.79
N GLN A 53 41.32 4.68 -5.13
CA GLN A 53 39.93 4.71 -4.60
C GLN A 53 38.87 4.59 -5.70
N ALA A 54 39.08 5.20 -6.87
CA ALA A 54 38.17 5.08 -8.01
C ALA A 54 38.21 3.66 -8.61
N GLU A 55 39.38 3.02 -8.62
CA GLU A 55 39.51 1.64 -9.05
C GLU A 55 38.80 0.69 -8.08
N VAL A 56 38.96 0.88 -6.76
CA VAL A 56 38.27 0.09 -5.73
C VAL A 56 36.76 0.21 -5.88
N ARG A 57 36.23 1.44 -6.08
CA ARG A 57 34.77 1.64 -6.31
C ARG A 57 34.30 0.87 -7.56
N LYS A 58 35.04 0.94 -8.65
CA LYS A 58 34.71 0.22 -9.89
C LYS A 58 34.60 -1.28 -9.67
N TYR A 59 35.57 -1.87 -8.96
CA TYR A 59 35.53 -3.32 -8.66
C TYR A 59 34.42 -3.65 -7.64
N ALA A 60 34.17 -2.80 -6.66
CA ALA A 60 33.06 -2.97 -5.72
C ALA A 60 31.69 -2.93 -6.43
N GLU A 61 31.48 -2.01 -7.39
CA GLU A 61 30.27 -1.96 -8.22
C GLU A 61 30.10 -3.22 -9.08
N ALA A 62 31.22 -3.81 -9.55
CA ALA A 62 31.23 -5.08 -10.27
C ALA A 62 31.14 -6.31 -9.33
N GLN A 63 31.11 -6.10 -8.02
CA GLN A 63 31.18 -7.16 -6.99
C GLN A 63 32.45 -8.05 -7.08
N ASP A 64 33.51 -7.56 -7.70
CA ASP A 64 34.82 -8.20 -7.72
C ASP A 64 35.60 -7.84 -6.45
N TRP A 65 35.23 -8.52 -5.37
CA TRP A 65 35.82 -8.26 -4.05
C TRP A 65 37.29 -8.64 -3.97
N THR A 66 37.72 -9.65 -4.73
CA THR A 66 39.11 -10.07 -4.77
C THR A 66 40.00 -8.99 -5.36
N ALA A 67 39.60 -8.40 -6.47
CA ALA A 67 40.34 -7.29 -7.07
C ALA A 67 40.30 -6.05 -6.17
N ALA A 68 39.15 -5.70 -5.59
CA ALA A 68 39.03 -4.58 -4.67
C ALA A 68 39.94 -4.74 -3.44
N LEU A 69 39.94 -5.91 -2.77
CA LEU A 69 40.80 -6.20 -1.62
C LEU A 69 42.27 -6.14 -1.99
N SER A 70 42.69 -6.71 -3.15
CA SER A 70 44.10 -6.67 -3.57
C SER A 70 44.65 -5.26 -3.72
N ILE A 71 43.80 -4.29 -4.15
CA ILE A 71 44.21 -2.89 -4.28
C ILE A 71 44.38 -2.27 -2.90
N VAL A 72 43.38 -2.39 -2.01
CA VAL A 72 43.48 -1.76 -0.68
C VAL A 72 44.58 -2.38 0.17
N ASP A 73 44.80 -3.70 0.10
CA ASP A 73 45.89 -4.38 0.82
C ASP A 73 47.26 -3.89 0.34
N ARG A 74 47.43 -3.65 -0.97
CA ARG A 74 48.65 -3.06 -1.53
C ARG A 74 48.87 -1.63 -1.00
N GLU A 75 47.81 -0.83 -0.93
CA GLU A 75 47.95 0.55 -0.39
C GLU A 75 48.18 0.56 1.13
N VAL A 76 47.59 -0.35 1.90
CA VAL A 76 47.89 -0.52 3.32
C VAL A 76 49.34 -0.95 3.51
N ALA A 77 49.87 -1.85 2.66
CA ALA A 77 51.29 -2.23 2.73
C ALA A 77 52.24 -1.08 2.45
N ARG A 78 51.83 -0.10 1.63
CA ARG A 78 52.59 1.13 1.34
C ARG A 78 52.53 2.17 2.50
N ALA A 79 51.38 2.28 3.14
CA ALA A 79 51.09 3.26 4.17
C ALA A 79 50.33 2.64 5.36
N PRO A 80 50.95 1.76 6.15
CA PRO A 80 50.27 0.98 7.19
C PRO A 80 49.74 1.81 8.37
N GLN A 81 50.27 3.02 8.54
CA GLN A 81 49.82 3.96 9.59
C GLN A 81 48.84 5.01 9.09
N ASP A 82 48.49 5.00 7.81
CA ASP A 82 47.48 5.88 7.25
C ASP A 82 46.08 5.34 7.55
N MET A 83 45.36 6.03 8.45
CA MET A 83 44.02 5.63 8.91
C MET A 83 42.97 5.72 7.78
N ASP A 84 43.17 6.63 6.82
CA ASP A 84 42.24 6.73 5.67
C ASP A 84 42.36 5.53 4.75
N VAL A 85 43.58 5.04 4.48
CA VAL A 85 43.82 3.83 3.69
C VAL A 85 43.27 2.61 4.42
N ARG A 86 43.50 2.50 5.73
CA ARG A 86 42.94 1.42 6.55
C ARG A 86 41.42 1.46 6.59
N ALA A 87 40.82 2.64 6.67
CA ALA A 87 39.36 2.80 6.61
C ALA A 87 38.77 2.32 5.28
N TRP A 88 39.48 2.51 4.16
CA TRP A 88 39.09 1.95 2.88
C TRP A 88 39.14 0.41 2.90
N ARG A 89 40.18 -0.19 3.50
CA ARG A 89 40.26 -1.64 3.68
C ARG A 89 39.08 -2.16 4.50
N ALA A 90 38.80 -1.56 5.65
CA ALA A 90 37.67 -1.93 6.51
C ALA A 90 36.33 -1.84 5.76
N ARG A 91 36.16 -0.82 4.92
CA ARG A 91 34.96 -0.62 4.09
C ARG A 91 34.80 -1.73 3.05
N VAL A 92 35.88 -2.13 2.36
CA VAL A 92 35.83 -3.22 1.37
C VAL A 92 35.59 -4.56 2.05
N LEU A 93 36.20 -4.82 3.20
CA LEU A 93 35.93 -5.99 4.05
C LEU A 93 34.46 -6.05 4.45
N ALA A 94 33.90 -4.94 4.89
CA ALA A 94 32.47 -4.86 5.21
C ALA A 94 31.61 -5.17 3.97
N TRP A 95 31.88 -4.56 2.81
CA TRP A 95 31.10 -4.79 1.58
C TRP A 95 31.18 -6.24 1.09
N SER A 96 32.34 -6.87 1.19
CA SER A 96 32.56 -8.26 0.79
C SER A 96 32.02 -9.30 1.78
N GLY A 97 31.51 -8.87 2.94
CA GLY A 97 30.92 -9.76 3.94
C GLY A 97 31.89 -10.29 5.00
N HIS A 98 33.14 -9.86 5.00
CA HIS A 98 34.13 -10.17 6.03
C HIS A 98 33.92 -9.26 7.26
N LEU A 99 32.73 -9.43 7.92
CA LEU A 99 32.25 -8.47 8.94
C LEU A 99 33.14 -8.45 10.17
N ASN A 100 33.60 -9.60 10.66
CA ASN A 100 34.49 -9.70 11.83
C ASN A 100 35.84 -8.97 11.61
N GLU A 101 36.42 -9.11 10.40
CA GLU A 101 37.67 -8.43 10.06
C GLU A 101 37.45 -6.94 9.90
N ALA A 102 36.31 -6.52 9.34
CA ALA A 102 35.92 -5.12 9.23
C ALA A 102 35.71 -4.47 10.62
N GLU A 103 35.05 -5.18 11.55
CA GLU A 103 34.85 -4.72 12.93
C GLU A 103 36.21 -4.51 13.62
N GLN A 104 37.11 -5.47 13.52
CA GLN A 104 38.46 -5.34 14.11
C GLN A 104 39.20 -4.13 13.55
N GLU A 105 39.22 -3.97 12.24
CA GLU A 105 39.93 -2.89 11.57
C GLU A 105 39.34 -1.52 11.94
N TYR A 106 38.00 -1.35 11.92
CA TYR A 106 37.38 -0.10 12.38
C TYR A 106 37.64 0.17 13.86
N THR A 107 37.63 -0.85 14.71
CA THR A 107 37.93 -0.68 16.14
C THR A 107 39.36 -0.18 16.38
N GLU A 108 40.33 -0.70 15.64
CA GLU A 108 41.71 -0.24 15.73
C GLU A 108 41.88 1.21 15.20
N ILE A 109 41.20 1.52 14.08
CA ILE A 109 41.19 2.88 13.53
C ILE A 109 40.60 3.87 14.55
N LEU A 110 39.47 3.52 15.18
CA LEU A 110 38.76 4.39 16.13
C LEU A 110 39.54 4.59 17.46
N LYS A 111 40.41 3.64 17.84
CA LYS A 111 41.35 3.86 18.95
C LYS A 111 42.39 4.98 18.65
N ALA A 112 42.83 5.05 17.40
CA ALA A 112 43.81 6.02 16.95
C ALA A 112 43.19 7.36 16.50
N ALA A 113 42.02 7.31 15.83
CA ALA A 113 41.34 8.47 15.26
C ALA A 113 39.84 8.47 15.63
N PRO A 114 39.49 8.76 16.90
CA PRO A 114 38.08 8.70 17.37
C PRO A 114 37.18 9.85 16.89
N SER A 115 37.77 10.87 16.27
CA SER A 115 37.06 12.10 15.86
C SER A 115 36.52 12.08 14.44
N ASP A 116 36.70 10.98 13.70
CA ASP A 116 36.20 10.85 12.35
C ASP A 116 34.81 10.18 12.36
N PRO A 117 33.73 10.90 11.97
CA PRO A 117 32.40 10.37 11.95
C PRO A 117 32.19 9.24 10.90
N ASP A 118 33.01 9.19 9.83
CA ASP A 118 32.91 8.15 8.80
C ASP A 118 33.32 6.78 9.32
N ASN A 119 34.28 6.71 10.23
CA ASN A 119 34.70 5.47 10.84
C ASN A 119 33.66 4.92 11.82
N TRP A 120 33.00 5.80 12.60
CA TRP A 120 31.85 5.42 13.41
C TRP A 120 30.68 4.94 12.59
N LEU A 121 30.37 5.62 11.46
CA LEU A 121 29.35 5.15 10.51
C LEU A 121 29.71 3.79 9.91
N GLY A 122 30.99 3.59 9.57
CA GLY A 122 31.49 2.33 9.04
C GLY A 122 31.27 1.17 10.00
N LEU A 123 31.68 1.34 11.26
CA LEU A 123 31.49 0.33 12.32
C LEU A 123 30.00 0.07 12.59
N ALA A 124 29.19 1.12 12.68
CA ALA A 124 27.75 0.99 12.86
C ALA A 124 27.07 0.21 11.72
N ASN A 125 27.52 0.40 10.47
CA ASN A 125 27.01 -0.39 9.33
C ASN A 125 27.43 -1.88 9.42
N VAL A 126 28.61 -2.19 9.98
CA VAL A 126 29.02 -3.57 10.25
C VAL A 126 28.07 -4.17 11.28
N TYR A 127 27.85 -3.54 12.42
CA TYR A 127 26.94 -3.99 13.46
C TYR A 127 25.51 -4.17 12.97
N ALA A 128 25.01 -3.23 12.16
CA ALA A 128 23.67 -3.34 11.58
C ALA A 128 23.54 -4.57 10.66
N ARG A 129 24.58 -4.93 9.90
CA ARG A 129 24.58 -6.14 9.05
C ARG A 129 24.66 -7.44 9.86
N GLU A 130 25.21 -7.40 11.05
CA GLU A 130 25.24 -8.51 12.00
C GLU A 130 23.94 -8.62 12.83
N GLY A 131 23.01 -7.66 12.68
CA GLY A 131 21.80 -7.59 13.49
C GLY A 131 22.01 -6.99 14.89
N ARG A 132 23.19 -6.50 15.19
CA ARG A 132 23.59 -5.83 16.45
C ARG A 132 23.17 -4.36 16.41
N ASN A 133 21.87 -4.13 16.28
CA ASN A 133 21.32 -2.80 16.02
C ASN A 133 21.46 -1.83 17.20
N GLN A 134 21.62 -2.35 18.42
CA GLN A 134 21.84 -1.52 19.62
C GLN A 134 23.24 -0.88 19.59
N GLU A 135 24.26 -1.67 19.30
CA GLU A 135 25.64 -1.19 19.17
C GLU A 135 25.77 -0.23 17.98
N ALA A 136 25.10 -0.56 16.86
CA ALA A 136 25.02 0.35 15.72
C ALA A 136 24.43 1.72 16.10
N LEU A 137 23.37 1.73 16.93
CA LEU A 137 22.76 2.97 17.41
C LEU A 137 23.68 3.80 18.28
N GLU A 138 24.47 3.16 19.14
CA GLU A 138 25.46 3.84 20.00
C GLU A 138 26.54 4.52 19.17
N ASP A 139 27.09 3.84 18.18
CA ASP A 139 28.13 4.38 17.32
C ASP A 139 27.59 5.50 16.41
N LEU A 140 26.36 5.36 15.90
CA LEU A 140 25.69 6.43 15.17
C LEU A 140 25.43 7.66 16.02
N ASN A 141 25.15 7.51 17.31
CA ASN A 141 25.03 8.65 18.22
C ASN A 141 26.37 9.40 18.36
N ARG A 142 27.51 8.66 18.43
CA ARG A 142 28.85 9.26 18.44
C ARG A 142 29.14 9.97 17.12
N ALA A 143 28.87 9.32 15.98
CA ALA A 143 29.04 9.94 14.66
C ALA A 143 28.25 11.24 14.50
N ILE A 144 26.99 11.25 14.94
CA ILE A 144 26.10 12.43 14.88
C ILE A 144 26.57 13.53 15.83
N ALA A 145 27.14 13.19 16.99
CA ALA A 145 27.72 14.19 17.91
C ALA A 145 28.94 14.90 17.28
N LEU A 146 29.72 14.20 16.45
CA LEU A 146 30.83 14.75 15.70
C LEU A 146 30.40 15.58 14.48
N ALA A 147 29.33 15.15 13.81
CA ALA A 147 28.85 15.77 12.58
C ALA A 147 27.29 15.83 12.54
N PRO A 148 26.68 16.80 13.25
CA PRO A 148 25.23 16.84 13.46
C PRO A 148 24.40 17.13 12.19
N ASP A 149 25.02 17.79 11.19
CA ASP A 149 24.35 18.24 9.96
C ASP A 149 24.47 17.25 8.79
N ARG A 150 24.92 16.05 9.06
CA ARG A 150 25.03 14.98 8.06
C ARG A 150 23.74 14.20 7.94
N ALA A 151 23.12 14.26 6.77
CA ALA A 151 21.85 13.57 6.45
C ALA A 151 22.00 12.05 6.44
N ASP A 152 23.13 11.52 5.95
CA ASP A 152 23.40 10.08 5.87
C ASP A 152 23.52 9.42 7.26
N LEU A 153 24.12 10.11 8.25
CA LEU A 153 24.17 9.64 9.63
C LEU A 153 22.77 9.56 10.25
N ARG A 154 21.92 10.56 9.98
CA ARG A 154 20.53 10.56 10.42
C ARG A 154 19.73 9.42 9.77
N ALA A 155 19.93 9.20 8.47
CA ALA A 155 19.29 8.10 7.76
C ALA A 155 19.73 6.73 8.30
N ALA A 156 21.02 6.54 8.55
CA ALA A 156 21.56 5.33 9.15
C ALA A 156 20.97 5.08 10.54
N ARG A 157 20.88 6.13 11.41
CA ARG A 157 20.23 6.02 12.72
C ARG A 157 18.75 5.68 12.61
N GLY A 158 18.06 6.24 11.64
CA GLY A 158 16.68 5.90 11.34
C GLY A 158 16.52 4.42 10.99
N ARG A 159 17.46 3.82 10.23
CA ARG A 159 17.47 2.37 9.95
C ARG A 159 17.65 1.55 11.23
N ALA A 160 18.66 1.86 12.04
CA ALA A 160 18.93 1.15 13.29
C ALA A 160 17.72 1.19 14.24
N LEU A 161 17.09 2.35 14.40
CA LEU A 161 15.87 2.51 15.20
C LEU A 161 14.68 1.70 14.63
N ARG A 162 14.50 1.68 13.32
CA ARG A 162 13.47 0.87 12.66
C ARG A 162 13.67 -0.62 12.95
N ASP A 163 14.91 -1.09 12.82
CA ASP A 163 15.26 -2.50 12.99
C ASP A 163 15.19 -2.94 14.47
N LEU A 164 15.33 -1.99 15.40
CA LEU A 164 15.00 -2.14 16.83
C LEU A 164 13.48 -2.05 17.13
N GLY A 165 12.63 -1.83 16.12
CA GLY A 165 11.18 -1.70 16.30
C GLY A 165 10.69 -0.31 16.72
N SER A 166 11.58 0.66 16.94
CA SER A 166 11.24 2.04 17.30
C SER A 166 10.82 2.84 16.06
N ARG A 167 9.63 2.53 15.51
CA ARG A 167 9.13 3.13 14.27
C ARG A 167 8.95 4.65 14.35
N ASP A 168 8.53 5.18 15.49
CA ASP A 168 8.34 6.61 15.68
C ASP A 168 9.69 7.35 15.75
N GLY A 169 10.66 6.80 16.48
CA GLY A 169 12.03 7.31 16.49
C GLY A 169 12.67 7.29 15.11
N ALA A 170 12.53 6.19 14.39
CA ALA A 170 13.03 6.06 13.02
C ALA A 170 12.39 7.10 12.07
N ARG A 171 11.09 7.34 12.18
CA ARG A 171 10.38 8.34 11.39
C ARG A 171 10.93 9.74 11.60
N GLU A 172 11.19 10.12 12.85
CA GLU A 172 11.75 11.44 13.18
C GLU A 172 13.18 11.60 12.62
N GLU A 173 13.99 10.55 12.68
CA GLU A 173 15.34 10.61 12.11
C GLU A 173 15.33 10.69 10.58
N PHE A 174 14.46 9.94 9.89
CA PHE A 174 14.32 10.08 8.44
C PHE A 174 13.79 11.47 8.03
N LYS A 175 12.90 12.08 8.81
CA LYS A 175 12.46 13.47 8.57
C LYS A 175 13.61 14.45 8.72
N LYS A 176 14.44 14.31 9.78
CA LYS A 176 15.63 15.14 9.98
C LYS A 176 16.62 14.97 8.84
N ALA A 177 16.85 13.74 8.38
CA ALA A 177 17.70 13.47 7.23
C ALA A 177 17.18 14.18 5.96
N LEU A 178 15.87 14.14 5.69
CA LEU A 178 15.26 14.84 4.55
C LEU A 178 15.24 16.37 4.69
N ALA A 179 15.25 16.90 5.92
CA ALA A 179 15.39 18.33 6.16
C ALA A 179 16.82 18.83 5.85
N LEU A 180 17.83 17.98 6.08
CA LEU A 180 19.23 18.26 5.74
C LEU A 180 19.54 18.01 4.26
N ASP A 181 19.03 16.92 3.71
CA ASP A 181 19.16 16.57 2.29
C ASP A 181 17.81 16.11 1.71
N PRO A 182 17.04 17.01 1.09
CA PRO A 182 15.77 16.65 0.45
C PRO A 182 15.89 15.65 -0.71
N ALA A 183 17.09 15.48 -1.29
CA ALA A 183 17.36 14.55 -2.38
C ALA A 183 17.68 13.13 -1.89
N SER A 184 17.90 12.90 -0.59
CA SER A 184 18.24 11.60 -0.02
C SER A 184 17.21 10.54 -0.38
N ALA A 185 17.59 9.62 -1.28
CA ALA A 185 16.75 8.48 -1.67
C ALA A 185 16.58 7.49 -0.51
N GLU A 186 17.63 7.30 0.29
CA GLU A 186 17.62 6.43 1.46
C GLU A 186 16.64 6.91 2.53
N ALA A 187 16.72 8.18 2.92
CA ALA A 187 15.84 8.74 3.94
C ALA A 187 14.37 8.74 3.47
N ARG A 188 14.14 8.97 2.16
CA ARG A 188 12.79 8.89 1.57
C ARG A 188 12.22 7.48 1.60
N ALA A 189 13.02 6.48 1.21
CA ALA A 189 12.64 5.07 1.28
C ALA A 189 12.44 4.63 2.73
N GLY A 190 13.33 5.06 3.65
CA GLY A 190 13.22 4.81 5.07
C GLY A 190 11.93 5.37 5.66
N LEU A 191 11.58 6.61 5.36
CA LEU A 191 10.33 7.24 5.83
C LEU A 191 9.09 6.49 5.33
N LEU A 192 9.11 6.00 4.09
CA LEU A 192 8.04 5.17 3.56
C LEU A 192 7.92 3.83 4.29
N SER A 193 9.04 3.20 4.67
CA SER A 193 9.07 1.90 5.37
C SER A 193 8.51 1.96 6.80
N VAL A 194 8.57 3.16 7.45
CA VAL A 194 8.05 3.39 8.81
C VAL A 194 6.76 4.19 8.82
N ARG A 195 6.08 4.29 7.67
CA ARG A 195 4.79 4.98 7.59
C ARG A 195 3.80 4.31 8.55
N PRO A 196 3.06 5.10 9.36
CA PRO A 196 2.03 4.52 10.21
C PRO A 196 1.02 3.80 9.34
N GLU A 197 0.67 2.59 9.73
CA GLU A 197 -0.49 1.95 9.14
C GLU A 197 -1.75 2.70 9.59
N PRO A 198 -2.69 2.94 8.67
CA PRO A 198 -3.93 3.57 9.04
C PRO A 198 -4.65 2.74 10.10
N ARG A 199 -5.08 3.40 11.18
CA ARG A 199 -5.78 2.75 12.29
C ARG A 199 -7.29 2.87 12.17
N HIS A 200 -7.76 3.80 11.37
CA HIS A 200 -9.17 4.08 11.18
C HIS A 200 -9.54 3.93 9.71
N GLU A 201 -10.70 3.35 9.47
CA GLU A 201 -11.28 3.22 8.16
C GLU A 201 -12.72 3.73 8.20
N LEU A 202 -13.01 4.75 7.41
CA LEU A 202 -14.34 5.30 7.22
C LEU A 202 -14.86 4.84 5.85
N ARG A 203 -16.06 4.26 5.84
CA ARG A 203 -16.74 3.81 4.63
C ARG A 203 -18.05 4.52 4.49
N PHE A 204 -18.39 4.89 3.27
CA PHE A 204 -19.70 5.38 2.85
C PHE A 204 -20.20 4.46 1.76
N GLY A 205 -21.47 4.17 1.79
CA GLY A 205 -22.08 3.38 0.73
C GLY A 205 -23.52 3.77 0.52
N GLU A 206 -23.99 3.50 -0.69
CA GLU A 206 -25.38 3.58 -1.07
C GLU A 206 -25.77 2.38 -1.91
N GLY A 207 -27.00 1.99 -1.84
CA GLY A 207 -27.59 0.91 -2.60
C GLY A 207 -28.99 1.27 -3.11
N ASN A 208 -29.34 0.70 -4.24
CA ASN A 208 -30.63 0.88 -4.85
C ASN A 208 -31.12 -0.44 -5.42
N ASP A 209 -32.36 -0.81 -5.14
CA ASP A 209 -33.02 -1.98 -5.72
C ASP A 209 -34.21 -1.51 -6.56
N LEU A 210 -34.23 -1.91 -7.81
CA LEU A 210 -35.29 -1.62 -8.78
C LEU A 210 -36.10 -2.88 -9.07
N PHE A 211 -37.31 -2.92 -8.55
CA PHE A 211 -38.22 -4.08 -8.72
C PHE A 211 -39.14 -3.88 -9.90
N ASN A 212 -39.50 -4.97 -10.60
CA ASN A 212 -40.55 -4.94 -11.60
C ASN A 212 -41.97 -5.08 -11.00
N PHE A 213 -42.09 -5.24 -9.68
CA PHE A 213 -43.34 -5.54 -8.98
C PHE A 213 -43.59 -4.68 -7.74
N ALA A 214 -42.66 -3.82 -7.38
CA ALA A 214 -42.75 -2.95 -6.20
C ALA A 214 -42.03 -1.62 -6.43
N ALA A 215 -42.22 -0.66 -5.52
CA ALA A 215 -41.43 0.56 -5.51
C ALA A 215 -39.93 0.28 -5.24
N ALA A 216 -39.07 1.13 -5.77
CA ALA A 216 -37.64 1.02 -5.56
C ALA A 216 -37.27 1.16 -4.06
N ASN A 217 -36.28 0.41 -3.64
CA ASN A 217 -35.64 0.59 -2.35
C ASN A 217 -34.37 1.44 -2.50
N HIS A 218 -34.08 2.20 -1.46
CA HIS A 218 -32.83 2.95 -1.33
C HIS A 218 -32.24 2.70 0.05
N ASP A 219 -30.95 2.48 0.11
CA ASP A 219 -30.22 2.41 1.36
C ASP A 219 -28.94 3.25 1.29
N GLY A 220 -28.61 3.89 2.39
CA GLY A 220 -27.37 4.61 2.58
C GLY A 220 -26.77 4.26 3.93
N TRP A 221 -25.46 4.16 3.99
CA TRP A 221 -24.79 3.81 5.24
C TRP A 221 -23.41 4.46 5.37
N VAL A 222 -23.00 4.64 6.62
CA VAL A 222 -21.65 5.05 6.99
C VAL A 222 -21.15 4.13 8.08
N SER A 223 -19.90 3.72 8.01
CA SER A 223 -19.25 2.92 9.06
C SER A 223 -17.86 3.41 9.36
N LEU A 224 -17.48 3.37 10.64
CA LEU A 224 -16.15 3.65 11.14
C LEU A 224 -15.58 2.40 11.81
N THR A 225 -14.52 1.86 11.24
CA THR A 225 -13.72 0.81 11.86
C THR A 225 -12.47 1.43 12.47
N SER A 226 -12.21 1.15 13.75
CA SER A 226 -11.04 1.63 14.49
C SER A 226 -10.22 0.49 15.03
N ARG A 227 -8.94 0.40 14.67
CA ARG A 227 -7.99 -0.57 15.18
C ARG A 227 -7.21 0.03 16.35
N TRP A 228 -7.46 -0.44 17.55
CA TRP A 228 -6.86 0.06 18.79
C TRP A 228 -5.50 -0.57 19.06
N SER A 229 -5.34 -1.84 18.67
CA SER A 229 -4.08 -2.58 18.77
C SER A 229 -3.97 -3.61 17.64
N ALA A 230 -2.89 -4.42 17.65
CA ALA A 230 -2.77 -5.55 16.73
C ALA A 230 -3.89 -6.59 16.94
N HIS A 231 -4.45 -6.65 18.15
CA HIS A 231 -5.41 -7.67 18.56
C HIS A 231 -6.86 -7.19 18.63
N TRP A 232 -7.11 -5.87 18.70
CA TRP A 232 -8.45 -5.35 18.95
C TRP A 232 -8.85 -4.29 17.95
N SER A 233 -10.06 -4.42 17.43
CA SER A 233 -10.73 -3.38 16.64
C SER A 233 -12.21 -3.29 16.98
N THR A 234 -12.79 -2.12 16.72
CA THR A 234 -14.23 -1.86 16.85
C THR A 234 -14.77 -1.34 15.54
N ASN A 235 -16.05 -1.62 15.28
CA ASN A 235 -16.80 -1.02 14.20
C ASN A 235 -18.07 -0.39 14.75
N ALA A 236 -18.41 0.79 14.25
CA ALA A 236 -19.70 1.46 14.46
C ALA A 236 -20.26 1.87 13.10
N ALA A 237 -21.54 1.60 12.86
CA ALA A 237 -22.21 1.96 11.60
C ALA A 237 -23.61 2.51 11.84
N GLY A 238 -23.99 3.49 11.02
CA GLY A 238 -25.34 3.99 10.88
C GLY A 238 -25.84 3.72 9.46
N SER A 239 -27.08 3.28 9.34
CA SER A 239 -27.71 2.99 8.05
C SER A 239 -29.10 3.61 8.00
N TYR A 240 -29.44 4.13 6.85
CA TYR A 240 -30.77 4.62 6.50
C TYR A 240 -31.33 3.75 5.38
N PHE A 241 -32.59 3.39 5.50
CA PHE A 241 -33.31 2.55 4.54
C PHE A 241 -34.62 3.23 4.16
N ARG A 242 -34.93 3.20 2.86
CA ARG A 242 -36.25 3.51 2.33
C ARG A 242 -36.77 2.30 1.61
N ARG A 243 -37.71 1.57 2.20
CA ARG A 243 -38.25 0.31 1.70
C ARG A 243 -39.75 0.33 1.66
N GLY A 244 -40.34 0.08 0.48
CA GLY A 244 -41.80 0.07 0.32
C GLY A 244 -42.44 1.43 0.72
N GLY A 245 -41.71 2.54 0.59
CA GLY A 245 -42.19 3.86 1.02
C GLY A 245 -42.05 4.17 2.52
N VAL A 246 -41.46 3.25 3.30
CA VAL A 246 -41.21 3.41 4.73
C VAL A 246 -39.74 3.73 4.95
N ASP A 247 -39.47 4.79 5.72
CA ASP A 247 -38.14 5.18 6.13
C ASP A 247 -37.76 4.47 7.45
N ALA A 248 -36.57 3.93 7.52
CA ALA A 248 -36.05 3.22 8.69
C ALA A 248 -34.58 3.50 8.90
N GLU A 249 -34.15 3.45 10.15
CA GLU A 249 -32.77 3.70 10.56
C GLU A 249 -32.26 2.55 11.44
N LYS A 250 -30.97 2.24 11.30
CA LYS A 250 -30.31 1.18 12.08
C LYS A 250 -28.92 1.62 12.50
N PHE A 251 -28.57 1.34 13.75
CA PHE A 251 -27.22 1.52 14.29
C PHE A 251 -26.63 0.15 14.65
N LEU A 252 -25.38 -0.05 14.29
CA LEU A 252 -24.64 -1.30 14.51
C LEU A 252 -23.34 -0.98 15.25
N GLY A 253 -22.99 -1.85 16.20
CA GLY A 253 -21.70 -1.86 16.88
C GLY A 253 -21.12 -3.25 16.95
N SER A 254 -19.79 -3.37 16.78
CA SER A 254 -19.10 -4.64 16.96
C SER A 254 -17.68 -4.47 17.50
N VAL A 255 -17.16 -5.54 18.10
CA VAL A 255 -15.80 -5.69 18.58
C VAL A 255 -15.19 -6.93 17.98
N THR A 256 -13.98 -6.81 17.45
CA THR A 256 -13.22 -7.92 16.88
C THR A 256 -11.95 -8.15 17.68
N ALA A 257 -11.77 -9.38 18.16
CA ALA A 257 -10.53 -9.89 18.71
C ALA A 257 -9.78 -10.70 17.66
N ARG A 258 -8.50 -10.39 17.43
CA ARG A 258 -7.66 -11.06 16.44
C ARG A 258 -6.40 -11.63 17.07
N GLN A 259 -6.11 -12.87 16.74
CA GLN A 259 -4.88 -13.55 17.12
C GLN A 259 -4.29 -14.27 15.89
N PRO A 260 -2.96 -14.23 15.69
CA PRO A 260 -2.34 -14.85 14.52
C PRO A 260 -2.58 -16.36 14.40
N GLU A 261 -2.68 -17.06 15.55
CA GLU A 261 -2.76 -18.52 15.60
C GLU A 261 -4.15 -19.07 15.31
N TRP A 262 -5.22 -18.39 15.79
CA TRP A 262 -6.58 -18.90 15.65
C TRP A 262 -7.54 -17.97 14.89
N GLY A 263 -7.05 -16.84 14.35
CA GLY A 263 -7.84 -15.97 13.48
C GLY A 263 -8.52 -14.81 14.19
N ALA A 264 -9.71 -14.44 13.76
CA ALA A 264 -10.47 -13.32 14.29
C ALA A 264 -11.87 -13.76 14.77
N LEU A 265 -12.28 -13.27 15.92
CA LEU A 265 -13.63 -13.41 16.47
C LEU A 265 -14.27 -12.03 16.54
N THR A 266 -15.47 -11.91 15.98
CA THR A 266 -16.25 -10.68 16.01
C THR A 266 -17.58 -10.93 16.71
N PHE A 267 -17.91 -10.06 17.67
CA PHE A 267 -19.20 -10.01 18.32
C PHE A 267 -19.82 -8.65 18.07
N GLY A 268 -21.09 -8.63 17.73
CA GLY A 268 -21.77 -7.38 17.49
C GLY A 268 -23.27 -7.47 17.61
N GLY A 269 -23.88 -6.31 17.47
CA GLY A 269 -25.31 -6.19 17.46
C GLY A 269 -25.75 -4.89 16.80
N ALA A 270 -27.02 -4.81 16.50
CA ALA A 270 -27.64 -3.63 15.95
C ALA A 270 -29.02 -3.39 16.59
N ALA A 271 -29.43 -2.12 16.55
CA ALA A 271 -30.76 -1.69 16.92
C ALA A 271 -31.33 -0.83 15.80
N GLY A 272 -32.55 -1.08 15.39
CA GLY A 272 -33.30 -0.33 14.39
C GLY A 272 -34.59 0.26 14.97
N ASN A 273 -35.14 1.27 14.29
CA ASN A 273 -36.47 1.72 14.60
C ASN A 273 -37.50 0.65 14.18
N ASP A 274 -38.48 0.39 15.01
CA ASP A 274 -39.47 -0.67 14.80
C ASP A 274 -40.52 -0.25 13.76
N ARG A 275 -40.15 -0.22 12.48
CA ARG A 275 -41.01 0.13 11.35
C ARG A 275 -41.44 -1.11 10.53
N GLY A 276 -41.04 -2.30 10.94
CA GLY A 276 -41.40 -3.57 10.27
C GLY A 276 -40.61 -3.88 9.00
N VAL A 277 -39.83 -2.95 8.47
CA VAL A 277 -39.06 -3.13 7.22
C VAL A 277 -37.60 -3.53 7.45
N ILE A 278 -37.12 -3.35 8.67
CA ILE A 278 -35.79 -3.77 9.15
C ILE A 278 -35.93 -4.47 10.49
N PRO A 279 -34.92 -5.25 10.92
CA PRO A 279 -34.92 -5.83 12.27
C PRO A 279 -34.91 -4.75 13.33
N LYS A 280 -35.72 -4.94 14.38
CA LYS A 280 -35.71 -4.13 15.60
C LYS A 280 -34.38 -4.24 16.35
N SER A 281 -33.83 -5.45 16.38
CA SER A 281 -32.53 -5.74 16.98
C SER A 281 -31.84 -6.90 16.25
N GLU A 282 -30.55 -6.89 16.31
CA GLU A 282 -29.67 -7.93 15.76
C GLU A 282 -28.61 -8.28 16.79
N ALA A 283 -28.15 -9.53 16.77
CA ALA A 283 -26.92 -9.95 17.42
C ALA A 283 -26.18 -10.88 16.45
N PHE A 284 -24.87 -10.82 16.46
CA PHE A 284 -24.08 -11.69 15.60
C PHE A 284 -22.75 -12.07 16.23
N PHE A 285 -22.27 -13.19 15.76
CA PHE A 285 -20.96 -13.74 16.04
C PHE A 285 -20.36 -14.18 14.70
N ASP A 286 -19.13 -13.74 14.41
CA ASP A 286 -18.38 -14.17 13.26
C ASP A 286 -17.00 -14.67 13.66
N TYR A 287 -16.52 -15.67 12.95
CA TYR A 287 -15.19 -16.23 13.05
C TYR A 287 -14.54 -16.27 11.68
N ASP A 288 -13.30 -15.80 11.60
CA ASP A 288 -12.50 -15.79 10.38
C ASP A 288 -11.12 -16.36 10.64
N HIS A 289 -10.66 -17.26 9.78
CA HIS A 289 -9.28 -17.75 9.82
C HIS A 289 -8.71 -17.95 8.42
N GLY A 290 -7.48 -17.52 8.22
CA GLY A 290 -6.78 -17.60 6.95
C GLY A 290 -5.43 -18.30 7.06
N TRP A 291 -5.11 -19.12 6.06
CA TRP A 291 -3.83 -19.83 5.93
C TRP A 291 -3.08 -19.36 4.69
N ARG A 292 -1.79 -19.11 4.83
CA ARG A 292 -0.89 -18.88 3.69
C ARG A 292 -0.23 -20.19 3.28
N VAL A 293 -0.13 -20.41 1.97
CA VAL A 293 0.57 -21.56 1.40
C VAL A 293 1.80 -21.04 0.64
N SER A 294 2.99 -21.28 1.20
CA SER A 294 4.25 -20.72 0.67
C SER A 294 4.81 -21.49 -0.53
N GLU A 295 4.59 -22.78 -0.60
CA GLU A 295 5.27 -23.68 -1.56
C GLU A 295 4.44 -24.07 -2.79
N SER A 296 3.16 -23.74 -2.84
CA SER A 296 2.29 -24.13 -3.96
C SER A 296 2.39 -23.16 -5.13
N ARG A 297 2.48 -23.70 -6.35
CA ARG A 297 2.40 -22.90 -7.59
C ARG A 297 0.99 -22.48 -7.94
N ILE A 298 -0.01 -23.20 -7.46
CA ILE A 298 -1.44 -23.03 -7.81
C ILE A 298 -2.21 -22.32 -6.71
N LEU A 299 -1.93 -22.61 -5.44
CA LEU A 299 -2.64 -22.09 -4.27
C LEU A 299 -1.72 -21.14 -3.48
N ARG A 300 -2.19 -19.91 -3.22
CA ARG A 300 -1.45 -18.93 -2.42
C ARG A 300 -1.92 -18.86 -0.97
N GLY A 301 -3.13 -19.30 -0.72
CA GLY A 301 -3.75 -19.31 0.60
C GLY A 301 -5.21 -19.70 0.53
N ALA A 302 -5.78 -19.91 1.68
CA ALA A 302 -7.21 -20.13 1.85
C ALA A 302 -7.68 -19.39 3.10
N GLU A 303 -8.96 -19.02 3.10
CA GLU A 303 -9.63 -18.40 4.24
C GLU A 303 -10.97 -19.08 4.44
N PHE A 304 -11.35 -19.27 5.67
CA PHE A 304 -12.64 -19.79 6.07
C PHE A 304 -13.29 -18.81 7.02
N SER A 305 -14.56 -18.51 6.81
CA SER A 305 -15.37 -17.70 7.70
C SER A 305 -16.63 -18.47 8.09
N TYR A 306 -17.04 -18.30 9.33
CA TYR A 306 -18.31 -18.78 9.86
C TYR A 306 -19.01 -17.62 10.56
N GLY A 307 -20.33 -17.48 10.36
CA GLY A 307 -21.14 -16.46 11.03
C GLY A 307 -22.47 -17.03 11.54
N SER A 308 -22.90 -16.54 12.67
CA SER A 308 -24.24 -16.78 13.23
C SER A 308 -24.87 -15.43 13.50
N HIS A 309 -25.98 -15.17 12.86
CA HIS A 309 -26.70 -13.89 12.93
C HIS A 309 -28.15 -14.14 13.36
N TRP A 310 -28.59 -13.41 14.37
CA TRP A 310 -29.93 -13.41 14.93
C TRP A 310 -30.61 -12.09 14.66
N TYR A 311 -31.79 -12.14 14.04
CA TYR A 311 -32.58 -10.98 13.71
C TYR A 311 -33.95 -11.07 14.39
N TRP A 312 -34.34 -10.01 15.10
CA TRP A 312 -35.64 -9.89 15.73
C TRP A 312 -36.43 -8.78 15.06
N TYR A 313 -37.44 -9.19 14.30
CA TYR A 313 -38.44 -8.29 13.71
C TYR A 313 -39.68 -8.23 14.62
N ALA A 314 -40.62 -7.29 14.35
CA ALA A 314 -41.87 -7.20 15.07
C ALA A 314 -42.68 -8.50 15.05
N LEU A 315 -42.73 -9.20 13.91
CA LEU A 315 -43.55 -10.42 13.69
C LEU A 315 -42.71 -11.65 13.33
N ALA A 316 -41.41 -11.58 13.33
CA ALA A 316 -40.56 -12.69 12.93
C ALA A 316 -39.24 -12.72 13.70
N ARG A 317 -38.66 -13.93 13.77
CA ARG A 317 -37.29 -14.17 14.25
C ARG A 317 -36.54 -14.97 13.18
N ILE A 318 -35.33 -14.56 12.86
CA ILE A 318 -34.50 -15.23 11.87
C ILE A 318 -33.15 -15.55 12.51
N LEU A 319 -32.72 -16.79 12.31
CA LEU A 319 -31.35 -17.22 12.55
C LEU A 319 -30.72 -17.53 11.21
N ALA A 320 -29.63 -16.86 10.85
CA ALA A 320 -28.84 -17.17 9.66
C ALA A 320 -27.47 -17.72 10.08
N LEU A 321 -27.14 -18.89 9.55
CA LEU A 321 -25.84 -19.53 9.67
C LEU A 321 -25.11 -19.39 8.34
N ASN A 322 -23.96 -18.75 8.37
CA ASN A 322 -23.17 -18.44 7.18
C ASN A 322 -21.84 -19.20 7.23
N GLY A 323 -21.47 -19.83 6.13
CA GLY A 323 -20.13 -20.39 5.92
C GLY A 323 -19.56 -19.87 4.61
N MET A 324 -18.31 -19.42 4.61
CA MET A 324 -17.65 -18.99 3.38
C MET A 324 -16.20 -19.51 3.36
N SER A 325 -15.78 -19.94 2.19
CA SER A 325 -14.38 -20.28 1.91
C SER A 325 -13.88 -19.41 0.77
N VAL A 326 -12.68 -18.87 0.91
CA VAL A 326 -11.97 -18.10 -0.13
C VAL A 326 -10.67 -18.81 -0.45
N ILE A 327 -10.41 -19.03 -1.72
CA ILE A 327 -9.18 -19.62 -2.25
C ILE A 327 -8.44 -18.52 -3.00
N TYR A 328 -7.21 -18.25 -2.57
CA TYR A 328 -6.31 -17.28 -3.18
C TYR A 328 -5.41 -17.97 -4.19
N LEU A 329 -5.48 -17.49 -5.43
CA LEU A 329 -4.78 -18.04 -6.60
C LEU A 329 -3.62 -17.10 -7.02
N PRO A 330 -2.70 -17.55 -7.89
CA PRO A 330 -1.65 -16.69 -8.44
C PRO A 330 -2.22 -15.46 -9.16
N ARG A 331 -1.41 -14.41 -9.27
CA ARG A 331 -1.74 -13.16 -9.96
C ARG A 331 -2.95 -12.42 -9.36
N GLU A 332 -3.14 -12.51 -8.05
CA GLU A 332 -4.21 -11.81 -7.31
C GLU A 332 -5.65 -12.25 -7.69
N TRP A 333 -5.82 -13.43 -8.26
CA TRP A 333 -7.13 -14.03 -8.43
C TRP A 333 -7.62 -14.62 -7.11
N SER A 334 -8.92 -14.58 -6.87
CA SER A 334 -9.53 -15.32 -5.76
C SER A 334 -10.89 -15.86 -6.15
N TRP A 335 -11.19 -17.02 -5.61
CA TRP A 335 -12.48 -17.68 -5.78
C TRP A 335 -13.11 -17.93 -4.41
N SER A 336 -14.35 -17.49 -4.22
CA SER A 336 -15.10 -17.72 -2.99
C SER A 336 -16.33 -18.55 -3.22
N LEU A 337 -16.63 -19.41 -2.27
CA LEU A 337 -17.83 -20.20 -2.15
C LEU A 337 -18.47 -19.88 -0.81
N GLY A 338 -19.74 -19.50 -0.82
CA GLY A 338 -20.53 -19.19 0.35
C GLY A 338 -21.78 -20.07 0.40
N PHE A 339 -22.13 -20.44 1.61
CA PHE A 339 -23.35 -21.15 1.93
C PHE A 339 -24.00 -20.46 3.12
N THR A 340 -25.32 -20.26 3.04
CA THR A 340 -26.13 -19.70 4.13
C THR A 340 -27.34 -20.59 4.36
N GLU A 341 -27.60 -20.90 5.59
CA GLU A 341 -28.83 -21.56 6.01
C GLU A 341 -29.60 -20.66 6.97
N SER A 342 -30.79 -20.26 6.59
CA SER A 342 -31.62 -19.34 7.36
C SER A 342 -32.87 -20.06 7.90
N ARG A 343 -33.05 -19.96 9.23
CA ARG A 343 -34.26 -20.42 9.90
C ARG A 343 -35.16 -19.25 10.22
N SER A 344 -36.28 -19.21 9.51
CA SER A 344 -37.29 -18.15 9.71
C SER A 344 -38.45 -18.69 10.54
N HIS A 345 -38.88 -17.97 11.53
CA HIS A 345 -40.05 -18.26 12.35
C HIS A 345 -40.93 -17.03 12.43
N PHE A 346 -42.09 -17.10 11.80
CA PHE A 346 -43.12 -16.08 11.86
C PHE A 346 -44.15 -16.42 12.93
N THR A 347 -44.76 -15.40 13.53
CA THR A 347 -45.83 -15.58 14.52
C THR A 347 -46.98 -16.42 13.93
N GLY A 348 -47.28 -17.54 14.54
CA GLY A 348 -48.39 -18.44 14.09
C GLY A 348 -48.01 -19.44 12.99
N THR A 349 -46.72 -19.53 12.60
CA THR A 349 -46.27 -20.52 11.58
C THR A 349 -45.20 -21.43 12.15
N ALA A 350 -45.00 -22.59 11.52
CA ALA A 350 -43.86 -23.45 11.78
C ALA A 350 -42.55 -22.78 11.32
N ALA A 351 -41.46 -23.03 12.03
CA ALA A 351 -40.15 -22.57 11.59
C ALA A 351 -39.65 -23.37 10.39
N GLU A 352 -39.14 -22.69 9.37
CA GLU A 352 -38.62 -23.29 8.16
C GLU A 352 -37.12 -22.95 7.99
N TRP A 353 -36.35 -23.95 7.53
CA TRP A 353 -34.96 -23.78 7.12
C TRP A 353 -34.90 -23.55 5.61
N ARG A 354 -34.06 -22.62 5.16
CA ARG A 354 -33.95 -22.24 3.75
C ARG A 354 -32.47 -22.02 3.39
N PRO A 355 -31.92 -22.94 2.55
CA PRO A 355 -30.54 -22.82 2.11
C PRO A 355 -30.41 -21.83 0.96
N SER A 356 -29.26 -21.19 0.92
CA SER A 356 -28.76 -20.39 -0.20
C SER A 356 -27.26 -20.56 -0.38
N GLY A 357 -26.81 -20.40 -1.62
CA GLY A 357 -25.39 -20.51 -1.93
C GLY A 357 -24.94 -19.43 -2.91
N ALA A 358 -23.68 -19.08 -2.84
CA ALA A 358 -23.07 -18.11 -3.73
C ALA A 358 -21.65 -18.49 -4.13
N THR A 359 -21.25 -18.09 -5.32
CA THR A 359 -19.86 -18.18 -5.77
C THR A 359 -19.45 -16.85 -6.39
N ARG A 360 -18.21 -16.47 -6.14
CA ARG A 360 -17.63 -15.21 -6.68
C ARG A 360 -16.20 -15.44 -7.16
N LEU A 361 -15.91 -14.97 -8.35
CA LEU A 361 -14.57 -14.91 -8.90
C LEU A 361 -14.11 -13.45 -8.94
N THR A 362 -12.99 -13.16 -8.30
CA THR A 362 -12.36 -11.84 -8.32
C THR A 362 -11.06 -11.90 -9.10
N PHE A 363 -10.79 -10.90 -9.92
CA PHE A 363 -9.63 -10.86 -10.80
C PHE A 363 -9.07 -9.44 -10.92
N PRO A 364 -7.74 -9.29 -11.06
CA PRO A 364 -7.11 -8.03 -11.37
C PRO A 364 -7.36 -7.63 -12.82
N ILE A 365 -7.57 -6.35 -13.08
CA ILE A 365 -7.73 -5.80 -14.44
C ILE A 365 -6.51 -4.99 -14.82
N ALA A 366 -6.08 -4.06 -13.96
CA ALA A 366 -4.93 -3.20 -14.20
C ALA A 366 -4.27 -2.77 -12.89
N SER A 367 -2.95 -2.55 -12.95
CA SER A 367 -2.20 -1.99 -11.83
C SER A 367 -1.12 -1.03 -12.32
N ARG A 368 -0.96 0.11 -11.65
CA ARG A 368 0.10 1.08 -11.91
C ARG A 368 0.52 1.77 -10.60
N GLY A 369 1.69 1.40 -10.09
CA GLY A 369 2.16 1.89 -8.78
C GLY A 369 1.22 1.46 -7.65
N GLN A 370 0.63 2.42 -6.95
CA GLN A 370 -0.34 2.15 -5.87
C GLN A 370 -1.78 2.01 -6.38
N ARG A 371 -2.05 2.35 -7.63
CA ARG A 371 -3.39 2.27 -8.21
C ARG A 371 -3.66 0.87 -8.70
N ARG A 372 -4.79 0.32 -8.32
CA ARG A 372 -5.22 -1.03 -8.73
C ARG A 372 -6.68 -1.00 -9.14
N LEU A 373 -6.99 -1.62 -10.24
CA LEU A 373 -8.35 -1.89 -10.70
C LEU A 373 -8.55 -3.39 -10.69
N SER A 374 -9.56 -3.85 -9.99
CA SER A 374 -10.00 -5.25 -9.99
C SER A 374 -11.48 -5.35 -10.30
N GLY A 375 -11.88 -6.49 -10.85
CA GLY A 375 -13.25 -6.83 -11.13
C GLY A 375 -13.66 -8.09 -10.38
N ASN A 376 -14.96 -8.27 -10.23
CA ASN A 376 -15.53 -9.54 -9.81
C ASN A 376 -16.80 -9.85 -10.57
N VAL A 377 -17.11 -11.15 -10.67
CA VAL A 377 -18.40 -11.66 -11.12
C VAL A 377 -18.88 -12.65 -10.08
N PHE A 378 -20.20 -12.72 -9.88
CA PHE A 378 -20.77 -13.65 -8.92
C PHE A 378 -22.10 -14.20 -9.40
N PHE A 379 -22.40 -15.36 -8.86
CA PHE A 379 -23.70 -16.02 -8.97
C PHE A 379 -24.16 -16.45 -7.59
N ALA A 380 -25.44 -16.26 -7.29
CA ALA A 380 -26.07 -16.75 -6.08
C ALA A 380 -27.42 -17.37 -6.37
N THR A 381 -27.79 -18.37 -5.58
CA THR A 381 -29.09 -19.04 -5.69
C THR A 381 -29.61 -19.37 -4.30
N GLY A 382 -30.91 -19.32 -4.10
CA GLY A 382 -31.55 -19.62 -2.83
C GLY A 382 -32.88 -18.91 -2.67
N THR A 383 -33.36 -18.91 -1.43
CA THR A 383 -34.67 -18.35 -1.10
C THR A 383 -34.61 -16.86 -0.76
N GLU A 384 -33.43 -16.32 -0.52
CA GLU A 384 -33.26 -14.92 -0.13
C GLU A 384 -32.08 -14.30 -0.87
N ASN A 385 -32.10 -12.98 -1.03
CA ASN A 385 -30.95 -12.28 -1.56
C ASN A 385 -29.77 -12.44 -0.59
N PHE A 386 -28.71 -13.05 -1.05
CA PHE A 386 -27.52 -13.36 -0.27
C PHE A 386 -26.88 -12.14 0.40
N ALA A 387 -27.05 -10.95 -0.17
CA ALA A 387 -26.53 -9.71 0.36
C ALA A 387 -27.45 -9.01 1.38
N GLN A 388 -28.70 -9.46 1.52
CA GLN A 388 -29.74 -8.76 2.29
C GLN A 388 -30.64 -9.75 3.01
N VAL A 389 -30.09 -10.41 4.04
CA VAL A 389 -30.84 -11.36 4.90
C VAL A 389 -32.04 -10.70 5.60
N ASP A 390 -32.04 -9.40 5.73
CA ASP A 390 -33.13 -8.61 6.26
C ASP A 390 -34.33 -8.41 5.29
N GLN A 391 -34.23 -8.90 4.04
CA GLN A 391 -35.35 -9.00 3.11
C GLN A 391 -35.99 -10.39 3.18
N ILE A 392 -37.00 -10.53 4.03
CA ILE A 392 -37.73 -11.78 4.19
C ILE A 392 -38.60 -12.05 2.95
N GLY A 393 -38.23 -13.06 2.16
CA GLY A 393 -39.00 -13.50 1.01
C GLY A 393 -39.18 -15.02 0.97
N GLN A 394 -40.36 -15.50 0.50
CA GLN A 394 -40.63 -16.91 0.29
C GLN A 394 -40.30 -17.39 -1.13
N PHE A 395 -39.34 -16.76 -1.81
CA PHE A 395 -39.15 -16.96 -3.26
C PHE A 395 -37.77 -17.57 -3.52
N ALA A 396 -37.73 -18.63 -4.33
CA ALA A 396 -36.50 -19.09 -4.92
C ALA A 396 -35.97 -18.00 -5.88
N SER A 397 -34.69 -17.69 -5.80
CA SER A 397 -34.07 -16.67 -6.62
C SER A 397 -32.74 -17.14 -7.22
N GLN A 398 -32.39 -16.55 -8.35
CA GLN A 398 -31.09 -16.64 -8.97
C GLN A 398 -30.55 -15.21 -9.20
N THR A 399 -29.37 -14.92 -8.70
CA THR A 399 -28.76 -13.60 -8.80
C THR A 399 -27.46 -13.69 -9.57
N TYR A 400 -27.32 -12.84 -10.56
CA TYR A 400 -26.13 -12.67 -11.38
C TYR A 400 -25.62 -11.24 -11.19
N GLY A 401 -24.34 -11.08 -10.94
CA GLY A 401 -23.82 -9.74 -10.73
C GLY A 401 -22.32 -9.65 -10.89
N GLY A 402 -21.85 -8.41 -10.76
CA GLY A 402 -20.43 -8.11 -10.81
C GLY A 402 -20.14 -6.73 -10.25
N GLY A 403 -18.87 -6.43 -10.14
CA GLY A 403 -18.44 -5.16 -9.63
C GLY A 403 -17.02 -4.81 -10.03
N LEU A 404 -16.70 -3.55 -9.87
CA LEU A 404 -15.37 -2.99 -10.06
C LEU A 404 -14.92 -2.37 -8.75
N ARG A 405 -13.64 -2.55 -8.43
CA ARG A 405 -12.98 -1.93 -7.29
C ARG A 405 -11.75 -1.18 -7.80
N PHE A 406 -11.71 0.11 -7.52
CA PHE A 406 -10.61 0.98 -7.88
C PHE A 406 -9.91 1.51 -6.62
N GLN A 407 -8.74 0.98 -6.33
CA GLN A 407 -7.85 1.49 -5.30
C GLN A 407 -7.04 2.66 -5.88
N LEU A 408 -7.32 3.87 -5.44
CA LEU A 408 -6.62 5.09 -5.86
C LEU A 408 -5.25 5.20 -5.17
N SER A 409 -5.19 4.83 -3.89
CA SER A 409 -3.99 4.83 -3.05
C SER A 409 -4.14 3.78 -1.94
N THR A 410 -3.15 3.64 -1.08
CA THR A 410 -3.28 2.82 0.15
C THR A 410 -4.36 3.33 1.10
N LEU A 411 -4.76 4.60 0.97
CA LEU A 411 -5.71 5.27 1.86
C LEU A 411 -7.11 5.42 1.26
N GLN A 412 -7.29 5.29 -0.05
CA GLN A 412 -8.55 5.59 -0.72
C GLN A 412 -8.93 4.51 -1.73
N GLU A 413 -10.20 4.13 -1.71
CA GLU A 413 -10.76 3.09 -2.56
C GLU A 413 -12.20 3.41 -2.96
N PHE A 414 -12.57 3.13 -4.19
CA PHE A 414 -13.90 3.19 -4.73
C PHE A 414 -14.35 1.81 -5.18
N ALA A 415 -15.59 1.46 -4.96
CA ALA A 415 -16.18 0.25 -5.49
C ALA A 415 -17.59 0.53 -6.01
N GLY A 416 -17.93 -0.09 -7.12
CA GLY A 416 -19.28 -0.08 -7.68
C GLY A 416 -19.67 -1.50 -8.04
N SER A 417 -20.93 -1.84 -7.84
CA SER A 417 -21.47 -3.18 -8.17
C SER A 417 -22.86 -3.06 -8.75
N GLY A 418 -23.23 -4.07 -9.55
CA GLY A 418 -24.57 -4.24 -10.06
C GLY A 418 -24.93 -5.72 -10.12
N ALA A 419 -26.21 -6.02 -9.92
CA ALA A 419 -26.71 -7.37 -10.01
C ALA A 419 -28.14 -7.38 -10.57
N TYR A 420 -28.49 -8.51 -11.20
CA TYR A 420 -29.84 -8.83 -11.62
C TYR A 420 -30.27 -10.10 -10.91
N GLN A 421 -31.42 -10.04 -10.23
CA GLN A 421 -32.02 -11.16 -9.54
C GLN A 421 -33.32 -11.56 -10.23
N LYS A 422 -33.39 -12.82 -10.65
CA LYS A 422 -34.62 -13.45 -11.14
C LYS A 422 -35.25 -14.21 -9.96
N ARG A 423 -36.56 -13.95 -9.72
CA ARG A 423 -37.36 -14.60 -8.68
C ARG A 423 -38.47 -15.40 -9.30
N THR A 424 -39.08 -16.29 -8.52
CA THR A 424 -40.31 -16.99 -8.93
C THR A 424 -41.45 -16.01 -9.25
N GLN A 425 -42.49 -16.45 -9.95
CA GLN A 425 -43.65 -15.63 -10.36
C GLN A 425 -43.29 -14.47 -11.30
N ASN A 426 -42.25 -14.62 -12.13
CA ASN A 426 -41.78 -13.61 -13.09
C ASN A 426 -41.41 -12.26 -12.42
N ARG A 427 -41.00 -12.28 -11.15
CA ARG A 427 -40.50 -11.12 -10.43
C ARG A 427 -38.99 -10.97 -10.68
N SER A 428 -38.53 -9.73 -10.73
CA SER A 428 -37.12 -9.44 -10.85
C SER A 428 -36.76 -8.21 -10.04
N ASP A 429 -35.48 -8.14 -9.72
CA ASP A 429 -34.82 -7.05 -9.03
C ASP A 429 -33.51 -6.72 -9.73
N THR A 430 -33.24 -5.44 -9.97
CA THR A 430 -31.96 -4.95 -10.45
C THR A 430 -31.38 -4.07 -9.36
N SER A 431 -30.27 -4.49 -8.80
CA SER A 431 -29.57 -3.76 -7.74
C SER A 431 -28.29 -3.13 -8.25
N PHE A 432 -27.95 -1.96 -7.72
CA PHE A 432 -26.65 -1.33 -7.92
C PHE A 432 -26.26 -0.58 -6.66
N GLY A 433 -24.96 -0.53 -6.42
CA GLY A 433 -24.42 0.13 -5.24
C GLY A 433 -23.05 0.70 -5.48
N PHE A 434 -22.73 1.69 -4.65
CA PHE A 434 -21.45 2.38 -4.63
C PHE A 434 -20.89 2.39 -3.22
N THR A 435 -19.59 2.30 -3.10
CA THR A 435 -18.87 2.40 -1.81
C THR A 435 -17.60 3.23 -1.99
N TYR A 436 -17.35 4.13 -1.04
CA TYR A 436 -16.09 4.87 -0.92
C TYR A 436 -15.45 4.60 0.44
N VAL A 437 -14.16 4.37 0.44
CA VAL A 437 -13.37 4.03 1.63
C VAL A 437 -12.23 5.03 1.80
N ILE A 438 -12.10 5.57 3.00
CA ILE A 438 -10.96 6.40 3.43
C ILE A 438 -10.31 5.74 4.65
N ARG A 439 -8.97 5.58 4.61
CA ARG A 439 -8.15 5.06 5.71
C ARG A 439 -7.24 6.17 6.24
N PHE A 440 -7.14 6.32 7.58
CA PHE A 440 -6.34 7.36 8.24
C PHE A 440 -5.82 6.95 9.62
#